data_2dd3b398d10c1e1c8de7075f2fb08879
#
_entry.id   2dd3b398d10c1e1c8de7075f2fb08879
#
_cell.length_a   1.000
_cell.length_b   1.000
_cell.length_c   1.000
_cell.angle_alpha   90.00
_cell.angle_beta   90.00
_cell.angle_gamma   90.00
#
_symmetry.space_group_name_H-M   'P 1'
#
loop_
_entity.id
_entity.type
_entity.pdbx_description
1 polymer ?
#
loop_
_entity_poly.entity_id
_entity_poly.type
_entity_poly.pdbx_seq_one_letter_code
_entity_poly.pdbx_strand_id
1 'polypeptide(L)'
;MGKIYTRKILFVIAAMLLCILVAILIRLFFSSRTVRMTLTPIEVETGETVHYADSTRNARSWLWEFGNGDISHERSGEYVFKKPGRYQVRLQVDGGLERKQIITVHRSRDDYGSDELVRMKAPATAFQGEIVSFKGYGPSKEWRWQFGESGIVDSREQNPL
;
A
#
# COMPACT_ATOMS: atom_id res chain seq x y z
N MET A 1 -16.23 -10.22 -72.47
CA MET A 1 -16.75 -10.42 -71.10
C MET A 1 -15.66 -10.49 -69.99
N GLY A 2 -14.43 -10.86 -70.25
CA GLY A 2 -13.38 -11.01 -69.22
C GLY A 2 -12.92 -9.72 -68.48
N LYS A 3 -12.83 -8.57 -69.16
CA LYS A 3 -12.31 -7.33 -68.58
C LYS A 3 -13.16 -6.71 -67.45
N ILE A 4 -14.46 -6.97 -67.45
CA ILE A 4 -15.37 -6.46 -66.38
C ILE A 4 -15.27 -7.31 -65.12
N TYR A 5 -15.05 -8.58 -65.23
CA TYR A 5 -14.88 -9.51 -64.10
C TYR A 5 -13.56 -9.26 -63.37
N THR A 6 -12.46 -9.05 -64.12
CA THR A 6 -11.15 -8.73 -63.53
C THR A 6 -11.16 -7.39 -62.78
N ARG A 7 -11.86 -6.38 -63.26
CA ARG A 7 -12.01 -5.09 -62.55
C ARG A 7 -12.79 -5.27 -61.22
N LYS A 8 -13.90 -6.05 -61.22
CA LYS A 8 -14.68 -6.30 -60.01
C LYS A 8 -13.86 -7.08 -58.96
N ILE A 9 -13.10 -8.08 -59.38
CA ILE A 9 -12.22 -8.84 -58.49
C ILE A 9 -11.10 -7.95 -57.90
N LEU A 10 -10.50 -7.10 -58.69
CA LEU A 10 -9.49 -6.13 -58.21
C LEU A 10 -10.08 -5.14 -57.19
N PHE A 11 -11.31 -4.65 -57.39
CA PHE A 11 -11.99 -3.82 -56.39
C PHE A 11 -12.27 -4.54 -55.09
N VAL A 12 -12.68 -5.80 -55.11
CA VAL A 12 -12.92 -6.61 -53.92
C VAL A 12 -11.62 -6.84 -53.15
N ILE A 13 -10.53 -7.18 -53.83
CA ILE A 13 -9.22 -7.37 -53.22
C ILE A 13 -8.73 -6.05 -52.61
N ALA A 14 -8.85 -4.95 -53.29
CA ALA A 14 -8.46 -3.63 -52.79
C ALA A 14 -9.26 -3.23 -51.53
N ALA A 15 -10.57 -3.50 -51.53
CA ALA A 15 -11.43 -3.27 -50.35
C ALA A 15 -11.03 -4.15 -49.15
N MET A 16 -10.74 -5.43 -49.40
CA MET A 16 -10.24 -6.32 -48.33
C MET A 16 -8.90 -5.85 -47.77
N LEU A 17 -7.96 -5.46 -48.62
CA LEU A 17 -6.68 -4.94 -48.17
C LEU A 17 -6.83 -3.65 -47.34
N LEU A 18 -7.73 -2.76 -47.77
CA LEU A 18 -8.05 -1.54 -47.03
C LEU A 18 -8.65 -1.86 -45.66
N CYS A 19 -9.58 -2.82 -45.56
CA CYS A 19 -10.16 -3.25 -44.32
C CYS A 19 -9.10 -3.84 -43.37
N ILE A 20 -8.19 -4.66 -43.89
CA ILE A 20 -7.08 -5.24 -43.11
C ILE A 20 -6.15 -4.12 -42.63
N LEU A 21 -5.80 -3.17 -43.48
CA LEU A 21 -4.97 -2.02 -43.10
C LEU A 21 -5.61 -1.19 -42.00
N VAL A 22 -6.92 -0.90 -42.13
CA VAL A 22 -7.68 -0.18 -41.09
C VAL A 22 -7.73 -0.97 -39.81
N ALA A 23 -7.94 -2.28 -39.83
CA ALA A 23 -7.93 -3.13 -38.66
C ALA A 23 -6.55 -3.15 -37.96
N ILE A 24 -5.45 -3.17 -38.74
CA ILE A 24 -4.08 -3.08 -38.22
C ILE A 24 -3.85 -1.70 -37.58
N LEU A 25 -4.28 -0.61 -38.22
CA LEU A 25 -4.16 0.74 -37.69
C LEU A 25 -4.96 0.91 -36.39
N ILE A 26 -6.17 0.35 -36.34
CA ILE A 26 -6.98 0.32 -35.12
C ILE A 26 -6.25 -0.46 -34.01
N ARG A 27 -5.71 -1.64 -34.31
CA ARG A 27 -4.93 -2.41 -33.33
C ARG A 27 -3.68 -1.67 -32.83
N LEU A 28 -2.96 -0.98 -33.70
CA LEU A 28 -1.79 -0.20 -33.32
C LEU A 28 -2.18 1.05 -32.49
N PHE A 29 -3.32 1.65 -32.78
CA PHE A 29 -3.84 2.81 -32.06
C PHE A 29 -4.46 2.44 -30.72
N PHE A 30 -5.18 1.32 -30.65
CA PHE A 30 -5.77 0.75 -29.44
C PHE A 30 -4.89 -0.29 -28.76
N SER A 31 -3.58 -0.33 -29.08
CA SER A 31 -2.64 -1.17 -28.33
C SER A 31 -2.76 -0.78 -26.86
N SER A 32 -3.33 -1.68 -26.06
CA SER A 32 -3.67 -1.45 -24.65
C SER A 32 -2.44 -1.01 -23.88
N ARG A 33 -2.30 0.29 -23.64
CA ARG A 33 -1.27 0.82 -22.78
C ARG A 33 -1.56 0.34 -21.37
N THR A 34 -0.71 -0.50 -20.83
CA THR A 34 -0.79 -0.96 -19.45
C THR A 34 0.01 -0.03 -18.56
N VAL A 35 -0.58 0.46 -17.48
CA VAL A 35 0.13 1.27 -16.48
C VAL A 35 1.15 0.38 -15.77
N ARG A 36 2.40 0.82 -15.77
CA ARG A 36 3.53 0.15 -15.11
C ARG A 36 3.93 0.93 -13.86
N MET A 37 3.10 0.82 -12.86
CA MET A 37 3.29 1.41 -11.53
C MET A 37 4.22 0.53 -10.71
N THR A 38 5.16 1.15 -10.02
CA THR A 38 6.04 0.52 -9.01
C THR A 38 5.91 1.30 -7.71
N LEU A 39 5.70 0.57 -6.61
CA LEU A 39 5.73 1.07 -5.24
C LEU A 39 6.60 0.15 -4.42
N THR A 40 7.59 0.69 -3.74
CA THR A 40 8.55 -0.11 -2.96
C THR A 40 9.07 0.68 -1.78
N PRO A 41 9.05 0.11 -0.58
CA PRO A 41 8.36 -1.12 -0.17
C PRO A 41 6.84 -0.96 -0.08
N ILE A 42 6.07 -2.07 -0.05
CA ILE A 42 4.60 -2.05 0.11
C ILE A 42 4.13 -2.25 1.56
N GLU A 43 5.06 -2.62 2.43
CA GLU A 43 4.89 -2.66 3.87
C GLU A 43 6.00 -1.83 4.49
N VAL A 44 5.62 -0.85 5.31
CA VAL A 44 6.53 0.12 5.93
C VAL A 44 6.07 0.45 7.33
N GLU A 45 6.95 1.03 8.13
CA GLU A 45 6.59 1.67 9.38
C GLU A 45 6.25 3.16 9.16
N THR A 46 5.54 3.75 10.11
CA THR A 46 5.26 5.19 10.11
C THR A 46 6.58 5.98 10.05
N GLY A 47 6.67 6.93 9.12
CA GLY A 47 7.87 7.73 8.93
C GLY A 47 8.89 7.15 7.94
N GLU A 48 8.73 5.90 7.51
CA GLU A 48 9.59 5.32 6.48
C GLU A 48 9.24 5.81 5.08
N THR A 49 10.24 5.85 4.22
CA THR A 49 10.12 6.33 2.84
C THR A 49 9.64 5.22 1.90
N VAL A 50 8.61 5.52 1.14
CA VAL A 50 8.12 4.71 0.02
C VAL A 50 8.53 5.36 -1.29
N HIS A 51 9.21 4.61 -2.15
CA HIS A 51 9.54 5.06 -3.50
C HIS A 51 8.39 4.70 -4.45
N TYR A 52 7.95 5.68 -5.22
CA TYR A 52 6.95 5.47 -6.27
C TYR A 52 7.52 5.83 -7.64
N ALA A 53 7.19 5.04 -8.65
CA ALA A 53 7.65 5.29 -10.02
C ALA A 53 6.67 4.73 -11.05
N ASP A 54 6.59 5.42 -12.20
CA ASP A 54 5.90 4.94 -13.40
C ASP A 54 6.89 4.69 -14.55
N SER A 55 6.77 3.51 -15.16
CA SER A 55 7.50 3.12 -16.36
C SER A 55 6.59 2.89 -17.57
N THR A 56 5.38 3.45 -17.54
CA THR A 56 4.43 3.36 -18.65
C THR A 56 5.00 4.01 -19.92
N ARG A 57 4.93 3.28 -21.02
CA ARG A 57 5.50 3.74 -22.29
C ARG A 57 4.70 4.93 -22.84
N ASN A 58 5.41 5.99 -23.26
CA ASN A 58 4.85 7.20 -23.84
C ASN A 58 3.83 7.93 -22.93
N ALA A 59 3.95 7.79 -21.61
CA ALA A 59 3.22 8.59 -20.64
C ALA A 59 3.69 10.04 -20.64
N ARG A 60 2.76 10.99 -20.52
CA ARG A 60 3.03 12.44 -20.55
C ARG A 60 2.58 13.16 -19.28
N SER A 61 1.60 12.59 -18.56
CA SER A 61 1.08 13.15 -17.33
C SER A 61 0.76 12.08 -16.31
N TRP A 62 0.96 12.42 -15.04
CA TRP A 62 0.77 11.53 -13.92
C TRP A 62 -0.06 12.23 -12.86
N LEU A 63 -0.92 11.48 -12.21
CA LEU A 63 -1.61 11.86 -10.99
C LEU A 63 -1.55 10.68 -10.04
N TRP A 64 -0.74 10.85 -9.00
CA TRP A 64 -0.68 9.94 -7.89
C TRP A 64 -1.59 10.43 -6.78
N GLU A 65 -2.38 9.55 -6.23
CA GLU A 65 -3.19 9.77 -5.03
C GLU A 65 -2.78 8.73 -3.99
N PHE A 66 -2.29 9.19 -2.84
CA PHE A 66 -1.73 8.31 -1.81
C PHE A 66 -2.78 7.72 -0.86
N GLY A 67 -4.07 8.02 -1.07
CA GLY A 67 -5.17 7.46 -0.29
C GLY A 67 -5.41 8.13 1.05
N ASN A 68 -4.67 9.20 1.37
CA ASN A 68 -4.85 10.05 2.56
C ASN A 68 -5.19 11.50 2.22
N GLY A 69 -5.44 11.79 0.93
CA GLY A 69 -5.72 13.11 0.40
C GLY A 69 -4.52 13.79 -0.26
N ASP A 70 -3.31 13.29 -0.04
CA ASP A 70 -2.11 13.82 -0.69
C ASP A 70 -2.01 13.34 -2.13
N ILE A 71 -1.46 14.20 -3.00
CA ILE A 71 -1.28 13.95 -4.44
C ILE A 71 0.12 14.31 -4.90
N SER A 72 0.55 13.72 -6.02
CA SER A 72 1.74 14.11 -6.76
C SER A 72 1.50 14.04 -8.26
N HIS A 73 2.15 14.93 -9.02
CA HIS A 73 2.14 14.94 -10.48
C HIS A 73 3.48 14.50 -11.08
N GLU A 74 4.41 14.11 -10.24
CA GLU A 74 5.73 13.67 -10.67
C GLU A 74 5.68 12.24 -11.22
N ARG A 75 6.56 11.94 -12.17
CA ARG A 75 6.68 10.59 -12.73
C ARG A 75 7.15 9.57 -11.69
N SER A 76 8.03 10.01 -10.78
CA SER A 76 8.60 9.21 -9.70
C SER A 76 9.00 10.11 -8.56
N GLY A 77 9.07 9.55 -7.38
CA GLY A 77 9.49 10.29 -6.18
C GLY A 77 9.46 9.44 -4.93
N GLU A 78 9.49 10.11 -3.82
CA GLU A 78 9.47 9.53 -2.49
C GLU A 78 8.25 10.07 -1.73
N TYR A 79 7.65 9.22 -0.93
CA TYR A 79 6.52 9.59 -0.10
C TYR A 79 6.61 8.95 1.28
N VAL A 80 6.23 9.69 2.33
CA VAL A 80 6.25 9.24 3.71
C VAL A 80 4.86 9.30 4.31
N PHE A 81 4.34 8.16 4.78
CA PHE A 81 3.08 8.08 5.49
C PHE A 81 3.28 8.43 6.97
N LYS A 82 2.51 9.42 7.46
CA LYS A 82 2.63 9.93 8.84
C LYS A 82 1.75 9.19 9.86
N LYS A 83 0.84 8.35 9.41
CA LYS A 83 -0.09 7.61 10.29
C LYS A 83 -0.14 6.14 9.87
N PRO A 84 -0.26 5.22 10.82
CA PRO A 84 -0.44 3.82 10.50
C PRO A 84 -1.80 3.59 9.82
N GLY A 85 -1.88 2.59 8.94
CA GLY A 85 -3.11 2.27 8.22
C GLY A 85 -2.86 1.53 6.92
N ARG A 86 -3.94 1.22 6.22
CA ARG A 86 -3.90 0.65 4.87
C ARG A 86 -4.32 1.73 3.89
N TYR A 87 -3.42 2.06 2.96
CA TYR A 87 -3.63 3.12 1.99
C TYR A 87 -3.74 2.52 0.59
N GLN A 88 -4.79 2.89 -0.14
CA GLN A 88 -4.91 2.57 -1.54
C GLN A 88 -4.27 3.68 -2.36
N VAL A 89 -3.06 3.43 -2.85
CA VAL A 89 -2.38 4.35 -3.76
C VAL A 89 -2.90 4.12 -5.17
N ARG A 90 -3.30 5.19 -5.82
CA ARG A 90 -3.78 5.20 -7.21
C ARG A 90 -2.85 6.02 -8.08
N LEU A 91 -2.45 5.45 -9.20
CA LEU A 91 -1.79 6.18 -10.28
C LEU A 91 -2.74 6.30 -11.47
N GLN A 92 -2.96 7.50 -11.91
CA GLN A 92 -3.63 7.82 -13.18
C GLN A 92 -2.61 8.40 -14.16
N VAL A 93 -2.58 7.84 -15.37
CA VAL A 93 -1.67 8.24 -16.45
C VAL A 93 -2.48 8.78 -17.62
N ASP A 94 -2.05 9.91 -18.18
CA ASP A 94 -2.69 10.59 -19.32
C ASP A 94 -4.21 10.79 -19.17
N GLY A 95 -4.68 10.95 -17.93
CA GLY A 95 -6.09 11.21 -17.60
C GLY A 95 -7.05 10.04 -17.78
N GLY A 96 -6.60 8.87 -18.23
CA GLY A 96 -7.51 7.77 -18.55
C GLY A 96 -7.07 6.38 -18.10
N LEU A 97 -5.78 6.12 -18.01
CA LEU A 97 -5.26 4.82 -17.60
C LEU A 97 -4.98 4.85 -16.11
N GLU A 98 -5.49 3.88 -15.35
CA GLU A 98 -5.26 3.83 -13.91
C GLU A 98 -4.74 2.48 -13.42
N ARG A 99 -3.99 2.52 -12.33
CA ARG A 99 -3.59 1.36 -11.53
C ARG A 99 -3.65 1.71 -10.05
N LYS A 100 -4.03 0.71 -9.24
CA LYS A 100 -4.15 0.83 -7.80
C LYS A 100 -3.29 -0.24 -7.12
N GLN A 101 -2.72 0.12 -5.99
CA GLN A 101 -1.97 -0.80 -5.12
C GLN A 101 -2.18 -0.42 -3.67
N ILE A 102 -2.26 -1.40 -2.80
CA ILE A 102 -2.39 -1.19 -1.36
C ILE A 102 -1.01 -1.17 -0.75
N ILE A 103 -0.78 -0.20 0.13
CA ILE A 103 0.38 -0.12 1.04
C ILE A 103 -0.14 -0.30 2.45
N THR A 104 0.57 -1.11 3.24
CA THR A 104 0.31 -1.25 4.68
C THR A 104 1.38 -0.49 5.45
N VAL A 105 0.93 0.46 6.26
CA VAL A 105 1.79 1.25 7.14
C VAL A 105 1.57 0.79 8.57
N HIS A 106 2.58 0.19 9.15
CA HIS A 106 2.59 -0.23 10.54
C HIS A 106 2.97 0.94 11.44
N ARG A 107 2.57 0.88 12.69
CA ARG A 107 3.02 1.85 13.68
C ARG A 107 4.51 1.62 13.96
N SER A 108 5.33 2.69 13.87
CA SER A 108 6.72 2.61 14.27
C SER A 108 6.86 2.38 15.77
N ARG A 109 7.94 1.73 16.19
CA ARG A 109 8.26 1.57 17.61
C ARG A 109 8.43 2.90 18.32
N ASP A 110 8.88 3.91 17.61
CA ASP A 110 9.07 5.26 18.16
C ASP A 110 7.74 6.01 18.35
N ASP A 111 6.68 5.60 17.65
CA ASP A 111 5.31 6.11 17.81
C ASP A 111 4.59 5.53 19.03
N TYR A 112 5.12 4.46 19.62
CA TYR A 112 4.68 4.03 20.93
C TYR A 112 5.25 5.03 21.94
N GLY A 113 4.42 5.97 22.36
CA GLY A 113 4.77 6.84 23.49
C GLY A 113 5.27 6.01 24.65
N SER A 114 6.09 6.58 25.50
CA SER A 114 6.71 5.91 26.65
C SER A 114 5.74 5.12 27.54
N ASP A 115 4.46 5.48 27.49
CA ASP A 115 3.38 4.83 28.24
C ASP A 115 2.90 3.49 27.62
N GLU A 116 3.12 3.26 26.32
CA GLU A 116 2.68 2.05 25.61
C GLU A 116 3.72 0.91 25.65
N LEU A 117 4.93 1.18 26.09
CA LEU A 117 6.01 0.20 26.24
C LEU A 117 6.04 -0.47 27.64
N VAL A 118 5.00 -0.31 28.42
CA VAL A 118 4.87 -1.03 29.67
C VAL A 118 4.65 -2.50 29.36
N ARG A 119 5.60 -3.32 29.75
CA ARG A 119 5.53 -4.79 29.63
C ARG A 119 5.47 -5.40 31.01
N MET A 120 4.66 -6.44 31.12
CA MET A 120 4.58 -7.24 32.31
C MET A 120 5.18 -8.62 32.04
N LYS A 121 5.96 -9.12 32.97
CA LYS A 121 6.39 -10.51 33.04
C LYS A 121 5.82 -11.14 34.33
N ALA A 122 5.07 -12.19 34.14
CA ALA A 122 4.53 -13.03 35.22
C ALA A 122 4.84 -14.50 34.91
N PRO A 123 4.94 -15.37 35.88
CA PRO A 123 5.02 -16.79 35.61
C PRO A 123 3.71 -17.29 35.00
N ALA A 124 3.81 -18.26 34.09
CA ALA A 124 2.64 -18.82 33.41
C ALA A 124 1.75 -19.68 34.35
N THR A 125 2.35 -20.22 35.39
CA THR A 125 1.69 -21.04 36.39
C THR A 125 2.31 -20.79 37.77
N ALA A 126 1.51 -20.89 38.81
CA ALA A 126 1.96 -20.84 40.21
C ALA A 126 1.15 -21.85 41.04
N PHE A 127 1.76 -22.40 42.08
CA PHE A 127 1.10 -23.28 43.01
C PHE A 127 0.55 -22.49 44.22
N GLN A 128 -0.48 -23.01 44.85
CA GLN A 128 -1.02 -22.39 46.04
C GLN A 128 0.05 -22.28 47.13
N GLY A 129 0.27 -21.07 47.67
CA GLY A 129 1.29 -20.79 48.68
C GLY A 129 2.67 -20.46 48.12
N GLU A 130 2.85 -20.46 46.79
CA GLU A 130 4.08 -20.02 46.18
C GLU A 130 4.15 -18.49 46.11
N ILE A 131 5.33 -17.94 46.39
CA ILE A 131 5.58 -16.50 46.21
C ILE A 131 5.81 -16.21 44.75
N VAL A 132 4.93 -15.42 44.13
CA VAL A 132 4.98 -15.06 42.74
C VAL A 132 5.49 -13.62 42.60
N SER A 133 6.56 -13.45 41.83
CA SER A 133 7.06 -12.12 41.54
C SER A 133 6.59 -11.64 40.15
N PHE A 134 6.13 -10.41 40.11
CA PHE A 134 5.75 -9.72 38.88
C PHE A 134 6.81 -8.66 38.53
N LYS A 135 7.14 -8.53 37.25
CA LYS A 135 8.09 -7.51 36.79
C LYS A 135 7.45 -6.61 35.80
N GLY A 136 7.43 -5.32 36.10
CA GLY A 136 7.05 -4.27 35.17
C GLY A 136 8.28 -3.70 34.47
N TYR A 137 8.22 -3.54 33.18
CA TYR A 137 9.24 -2.92 32.33
C TYR A 137 8.63 -1.74 31.60
N GLY A 138 9.32 -0.61 31.61
CA GLY A 138 8.91 0.58 30.90
C GLY A 138 9.29 1.85 31.65
N PRO A 139 9.15 3.00 31.01
CA PRO A 139 9.52 4.29 31.57
C PRO A 139 8.44 4.92 32.45
N SER A 140 7.44 4.14 32.88
CA SER A 140 6.35 4.66 33.72
C SER A 140 6.88 5.19 35.04
N LYS A 141 6.30 6.32 35.48
CA LYS A 141 6.60 6.94 36.79
C LYS A 141 5.74 6.36 37.91
N GLU A 142 4.63 5.74 37.57
CA GLU A 142 3.69 5.18 38.50
C GLU A 142 3.27 3.79 38.08
N TRP A 143 3.19 2.85 39.00
CA TRP A 143 2.74 1.49 38.78
C TRP A 143 1.53 1.23 39.67
N ARG A 144 0.55 0.50 39.11
CA ARG A 144 -0.65 0.05 39.84
C ARG A 144 -0.93 -1.38 39.43
N TRP A 145 -0.86 -2.29 40.41
CA TRP A 145 -1.12 -3.70 40.23
C TRP A 145 -2.43 -4.07 40.89
N GLN A 146 -3.20 -4.86 40.17
CA GLN A 146 -4.47 -5.43 40.65
C GLN A 146 -4.40 -6.94 40.47
N PHE A 147 -4.39 -7.69 41.57
CA PHE A 147 -4.31 -9.14 41.57
C PHE A 147 -5.67 -9.74 41.88
N GLY A 148 -6.67 -9.57 41.01
CA GLY A 148 -8.00 -10.12 41.18
C GLY A 148 -9.11 -9.14 40.82
N GLU A 149 -10.35 -9.52 41.15
CA GLU A 149 -11.55 -8.75 40.74
C GLU A 149 -11.96 -7.68 41.78
N SER A 150 -11.17 -7.44 42.81
CA SER A 150 -11.54 -6.56 43.95
C SER A 150 -11.66 -5.07 43.57
N GLY A 151 -11.10 -4.65 42.43
CA GLY A 151 -11.02 -3.24 42.03
C GLY A 151 -10.06 -2.40 42.89
N ILE A 152 -9.35 -3.00 43.84
CA ILE A 152 -8.41 -2.36 44.75
C ILE A 152 -7.00 -2.48 44.17
N VAL A 153 -6.20 -1.42 44.29
CA VAL A 153 -4.79 -1.45 43.93
C VAL A 153 -4.02 -2.19 44.99
N ASP A 154 -3.50 -3.38 44.67
CA ASP A 154 -2.81 -4.26 45.61
C ASP A 154 -1.34 -3.86 45.80
N SER A 155 -0.72 -3.31 44.77
CA SER A 155 0.64 -2.79 44.86
C SER A 155 0.86 -1.58 43.96
N ARG A 156 1.81 -0.71 44.33
CA ARG A 156 2.30 0.44 43.57
C ARG A 156 3.79 0.34 43.25
N GLU A 157 4.41 -0.75 43.62
CA GLU A 157 5.82 -1.01 43.33
C GLU A 157 6.00 -1.44 41.86
N GLN A 158 7.14 -1.16 41.28
CA GLN A 158 7.44 -1.61 39.92
C GLN A 158 7.54 -3.13 39.81
N ASN A 159 8.06 -3.79 40.86
CA ASN A 159 8.27 -5.22 40.92
C ASN A 159 7.69 -5.78 42.23
N PRO A 160 6.37 -5.95 42.36
CA PRO A 160 5.74 -6.50 43.53
C PRO A 160 6.02 -8.02 43.66
N LEU A 161 6.05 -8.48 44.90
CA LEU A 161 6.12 -9.90 45.27
C LEU A 161 4.73 -10.40 45.60
#